data_854c80377faff9317fe0775665077c9b
#
_entry.id   854c80377faff9317fe0775665077c9b
#
_cell.length_a   1.000
_cell.length_b   1.000
_cell.length_c   1.000
_cell.angle_alpha   90.00
_cell.angle_beta   90.00
_cell.angle_gamma   90.00
#
_symmetry.space_group_name_H-M   'P 1'
#
loop_
_entity.id
_entity.type
_entity.pdbx_description
1 polymer ?
#
loop_
_entity_poly.entity_id
_entity_poly.type
_entity_poly.pdbx_seq_one_letter_code
_entity_poly.pdbx_strand_id
1 'polypeptide(L)'
;MPEKLRILIVDDEPLALDYMETLLKSVPGVSIVGRCRSGREALAALQKQSIDLMFLDVQMPGLNGFEVVKRCQGDTIPVVIFATAYDEYAVRAFEANAVDYLLKPFEAERVEVAVSRARD
;
A
#
# COMPACT_ATOMS: atom_id res chain seq x y z
N MET A 1 -5.88 6.99 -23.66
CA MET A 1 -6.66 6.18 -22.73
C MET A 1 -5.92 6.03 -21.41
N PRO A 2 -6.54 6.38 -20.30
CA PRO A 2 -5.86 6.25 -19.03
C PRO A 2 -5.66 4.79 -18.67
N GLU A 3 -4.45 4.47 -18.29
CA GLU A 3 -4.14 3.15 -17.81
C GLU A 3 -4.67 2.97 -16.39
N LYS A 4 -4.94 1.73 -16.04
CA LYS A 4 -5.33 1.42 -14.68
C LYS A 4 -4.13 1.60 -13.74
N LEU A 5 -4.38 2.14 -12.58
CA LEU A 5 -3.38 2.26 -11.53
C LEU A 5 -3.07 0.86 -11.00
N ARG A 6 -1.83 0.45 -11.09
CA ARG A 6 -1.42 -0.90 -10.70
C ARG A 6 -1.07 -0.91 -9.20
N ILE A 7 -1.82 -1.68 -8.46
CA ILE A 7 -1.75 -1.66 -6.98
C ILE A 7 -1.21 -2.97 -6.43
N LEU A 8 -0.26 -2.85 -5.50
CA LEU A 8 0.21 -3.94 -4.67
C LEU A 8 -0.35 -3.76 -3.27
N ILE A 9 -0.93 -4.82 -2.70
CA ILE A 9 -1.39 -4.77 -1.31
C ILE A 9 -0.54 -5.70 -0.46
N VAL A 10 -0.11 -5.19 0.70
CA VAL A 10 0.85 -5.88 1.56
C VAL A 10 0.38 -5.84 3.00
N ASP A 11 0.13 -7.02 3.58
CA ASP A 11 -0.31 -7.15 4.97
C ASP A 11 -0.06 -8.61 5.39
N ASP A 12 0.42 -8.84 6.60
CA ASP A 12 0.68 -10.20 7.05
C ASP A 12 -0.60 -10.95 7.43
N GLU A 13 -1.72 -10.25 7.54
CA GLU A 13 -3.01 -10.87 7.86
C GLU A 13 -3.84 -11.09 6.60
N PRO A 14 -4.16 -12.35 6.26
CA PRO A 14 -4.93 -12.64 5.05
C PRO A 14 -6.30 -11.95 5.02
N LEU A 15 -6.96 -11.83 6.17
CA LEU A 15 -8.27 -11.17 6.22
C LEU A 15 -8.16 -9.68 5.91
N ALA A 16 -7.06 -9.05 6.29
CA ALA A 16 -6.82 -7.65 5.95
C ALA A 16 -6.63 -7.47 4.45
N LEU A 17 -5.93 -8.42 3.81
CA LEU A 17 -5.77 -8.40 2.35
C LEU A 17 -7.12 -8.58 1.65
N ASP A 18 -7.94 -9.51 2.14
CA ASP A 18 -9.26 -9.74 1.57
C ASP A 18 -10.13 -8.49 1.69
N TYR A 19 -10.08 -7.84 2.83
CA TYR A 19 -10.88 -6.63 3.07
C TYR A 19 -10.44 -5.51 2.13
N MET A 20 -9.13 -5.27 2.03
CA MET A 20 -8.61 -4.23 1.14
C MET A 20 -8.99 -4.52 -0.31
N GLU A 21 -8.86 -5.76 -0.73
CA GLU A 21 -9.23 -6.14 -2.09
C GLU A 21 -10.70 -5.87 -2.36
N THR A 22 -11.56 -6.20 -1.40
CA THR A 22 -12.99 -5.96 -1.52
C THR A 22 -13.29 -4.47 -1.69
N LEU A 23 -12.64 -3.62 -0.88
CA LEU A 23 -12.84 -2.18 -0.96
C LEU A 23 -12.34 -1.61 -2.29
N LEU A 24 -11.20 -2.09 -2.76
CA LEU A 24 -10.62 -1.59 -4.00
C LEU A 24 -11.40 -2.00 -5.24
N LYS A 25 -12.18 -3.07 -5.18
CA LYS A 25 -12.99 -3.49 -6.32
C LYS A 25 -14.01 -2.44 -6.74
N SER A 26 -14.45 -1.60 -5.81
CA SER A 26 -15.44 -0.56 -6.12
C SER A 26 -14.78 0.77 -6.52
N VAL A 27 -13.46 0.85 -6.52
CA VAL A 27 -12.74 2.04 -6.93
C VAL A 27 -12.45 1.94 -8.43
N PRO A 28 -12.92 2.89 -9.24
CA PRO A 28 -12.67 2.80 -10.69
C PRO A 28 -11.23 3.10 -11.04
N GLY A 29 -10.75 2.48 -12.10
CA GLY A 29 -9.43 2.77 -12.64
C GLY A 29 -8.27 2.16 -11.89
N VAL A 30 -8.50 1.15 -11.06
CA VAL A 30 -7.42 0.46 -10.34
C VAL A 30 -7.38 -1.02 -10.70
N SER A 31 -6.21 -1.61 -10.57
CA SER A 31 -6.01 -3.03 -10.82
C SER A 31 -5.06 -3.56 -9.73
N ILE A 32 -5.53 -4.53 -8.95
CA ILE A 32 -4.68 -5.17 -7.96
C ILE A 32 -3.83 -6.20 -8.68
N VAL A 33 -2.52 -5.99 -8.69
CA VAL A 33 -1.60 -6.84 -9.43
C VAL A 33 -0.82 -7.79 -8.54
N GLY A 34 -0.97 -7.68 -7.23
CA GLY A 34 -0.35 -8.62 -6.31
C GLY A 34 -0.83 -8.45 -4.89
N ARG A 35 -0.76 -9.54 -4.13
CA ARG A 35 -1.06 -9.60 -2.71
C ARG A 35 0.16 -10.20 -2.03
N CYS A 36 0.73 -9.50 -1.07
CA CYS A 36 1.92 -9.95 -0.37
C CYS A 36 1.67 -10.03 1.13
N ARG A 37 2.24 -11.03 1.78
CA ARG A 37 2.06 -11.25 3.21
C ARG A 37 3.30 -10.91 4.02
N SER A 38 4.31 -10.36 3.39
CA SER A 38 5.55 -9.96 4.08
C SER A 38 6.26 -8.87 3.29
N GLY A 39 7.17 -8.18 3.98
CA GLY A 39 8.00 -7.18 3.33
C GLY A 39 8.88 -7.78 2.25
N ARG A 40 9.38 -8.99 2.47
CA ARG A 40 10.24 -9.65 1.47
C ARG A 40 9.47 -9.98 0.19
N GLU A 41 8.22 -10.43 0.33
CA GLU A 41 7.37 -10.67 -0.83
C GLU A 41 7.11 -9.38 -1.59
N ALA A 42 6.88 -8.28 -0.86
CA ALA A 42 6.65 -6.99 -1.48
C ALA A 42 7.85 -6.54 -2.29
N LEU A 43 9.05 -6.66 -1.72
CA LEU A 43 10.28 -6.27 -2.43
C LEU A 43 10.49 -7.12 -3.67
N ALA A 44 10.21 -8.41 -3.59
CA ALA A 44 10.32 -9.29 -4.75
C ALA A 44 9.32 -8.90 -5.85
N ALA A 45 8.08 -8.57 -5.46
CA ALA A 45 7.07 -8.13 -6.42
C ALA A 45 7.46 -6.84 -7.11
N LEU A 46 8.05 -5.91 -6.37
CA LEU A 46 8.50 -4.63 -6.93
C LEU A 46 9.60 -4.80 -7.96
N GLN A 47 10.40 -5.87 -7.85
CA GLN A 47 11.43 -6.15 -8.85
C GLN A 47 10.89 -6.83 -10.10
N LYS A 48 9.76 -7.52 -9.98
CA LYS A 48 9.23 -8.32 -11.07
C LYS A 48 8.24 -7.59 -11.96
N GLN A 49 7.59 -6.56 -11.43
CA GLN A 49 6.57 -5.86 -12.19
C GLN A 49 6.45 -4.42 -11.76
N SER A 50 5.90 -3.62 -12.66
CA SER A 50 5.67 -2.21 -12.41
C SER A 50 4.49 -2.02 -11.46
N ILE A 51 4.72 -1.30 -10.36
CA ILE A 51 3.71 -1.01 -9.36
C ILE A 51 3.60 0.50 -9.23
N ASP A 52 2.38 1.02 -9.33
CA ASP A 52 2.13 2.46 -9.21
C ASP A 52 1.85 2.88 -7.78
N LEU A 53 1.15 2.04 -7.04
CA LEU A 53 0.70 2.34 -5.68
C LEU A 53 0.80 1.09 -4.82
N MET A 54 1.31 1.26 -3.61
CA MET A 54 1.43 0.16 -2.65
C MET A 54 0.70 0.52 -1.36
N PHE A 55 -0.27 -0.32 -0.96
CA PHE A 55 -0.86 -0.28 0.38
C PHE A 55 -0.04 -1.19 1.25
N LEU A 56 0.48 -0.67 2.35
CA LEU A 56 1.51 -1.35 3.12
C LEU A 56 1.23 -1.23 4.61
N ASP A 57 1.11 -2.36 5.30
CA ASP A 57 1.01 -2.33 6.75
C ASP A 57 2.37 -1.99 7.36
N VAL A 58 2.36 -1.31 8.49
CA VAL A 58 3.57 -0.95 9.20
C VAL A 58 4.13 -2.14 9.97
N GLN A 59 3.29 -2.80 10.76
CA GLN A 59 3.74 -3.90 11.62
C GLN A 59 3.55 -5.25 10.96
N MET A 60 4.68 -5.84 10.58
CA MET A 60 4.74 -7.18 10.00
C MET A 60 5.98 -7.88 10.55
N PRO A 61 5.93 -9.20 10.74
CA PRO A 61 7.13 -9.94 11.16
C PRO A 61 8.24 -9.81 10.11
N GLY A 62 9.47 -9.76 10.56
CA GLY A 62 10.60 -9.55 9.67
C GLY A 62 10.74 -8.09 9.31
N LEU A 63 10.64 -7.76 8.04
CA LEU A 63 10.70 -6.35 7.61
C LEU A 63 9.36 -5.66 7.88
N ASN A 64 9.38 -4.56 8.61
CA ASN A 64 8.18 -3.74 8.78
C ASN A 64 8.00 -2.83 7.58
N GLY A 65 6.86 -2.11 7.55
CA GLY A 65 6.53 -1.26 6.39
C GLY A 65 7.56 -0.17 6.12
N PHE A 66 8.11 0.44 7.16
CA PHE A 66 9.12 1.47 6.98
C PHE A 66 10.41 0.91 6.40
N GLU A 67 10.78 -0.30 6.80
CA GLU A 67 11.95 -0.97 6.25
C GLU A 67 11.77 -1.31 4.78
N VAL A 68 10.56 -1.69 4.39
CA VAL A 68 10.26 -1.94 2.98
C VAL A 68 10.45 -0.67 2.16
N VAL A 69 9.88 0.45 2.62
CA VAL A 69 10.02 1.72 1.92
C VAL A 69 11.49 2.13 1.82
N LYS A 70 12.24 1.96 2.91
CA LYS A 70 13.65 2.33 2.94
C LYS A 70 14.47 1.52 1.95
N ARG A 71 14.07 0.29 1.67
CA ARG A 71 14.77 -0.59 0.71
C ARG A 71 14.32 -0.38 -0.73
N CYS A 72 13.23 0.36 -0.95
CA CYS A 72 12.82 0.73 -2.30
C CYS A 72 13.79 1.77 -2.82
N GLN A 73 14.36 1.53 -3.97
CA GLN A 73 15.36 2.44 -4.55
C GLN A 73 15.15 2.57 -6.05
N GLY A 74 15.63 3.68 -6.59
CA GLY A 74 15.61 3.92 -8.02
C GLY A 74 14.35 4.65 -8.47
N ASP A 75 14.16 4.67 -9.78
CA ASP A 75 13.10 5.45 -10.41
C ASP A 75 11.73 4.78 -10.33
N THR A 76 11.67 3.57 -9.79
CA THR A 76 10.46 2.76 -9.81
C THR A 76 9.81 2.63 -8.43
N ILE A 77 10.07 3.59 -7.53
CA ILE A 77 9.47 3.60 -6.21
C ILE A 77 7.97 3.90 -6.36
N PRO A 78 7.10 3.01 -5.89
CA PRO A 78 5.66 3.28 -5.98
C PRO A 78 5.24 4.35 -4.99
N VAL A 79 4.09 4.97 -5.24
CA VAL A 79 3.45 5.79 -4.24
C VAL A 79 3.03 4.88 -3.09
N VAL A 80 3.24 5.31 -1.85
CA VAL A 80 2.96 4.48 -0.68
C VAL A 80 1.82 5.06 0.14
N ILE A 81 0.88 4.20 0.51
CA ILE A 81 -0.16 4.49 1.49
C ILE A 81 -0.02 3.44 2.59
N PHE A 82 0.23 3.88 3.82
CA PHE A 82 0.28 2.94 4.94
C PHE A 82 -1.13 2.63 5.42
N ALA A 83 -1.37 1.38 5.80
CA ALA A 83 -2.65 0.93 6.34
C ALA A 83 -2.36 0.06 7.56
N THR A 84 -2.64 0.58 8.76
CA THR A 84 -2.23 -0.07 10.00
C THR A 84 -3.23 0.17 11.12
N ALA A 85 -3.17 -0.67 12.16
CA ALA A 85 -4.01 -0.52 13.35
C ALA A 85 -3.42 0.47 14.37
N TYR A 86 -2.23 1.01 14.10
CA TYR A 86 -1.50 1.84 15.06
C TYR A 86 -1.41 3.28 14.59
N ASP A 87 -1.85 4.22 15.44
CA ASP A 87 -1.84 5.65 15.10
C ASP A 87 -0.49 6.30 15.39
N GLU A 88 0.36 5.66 16.15
CA GLU A 88 1.64 6.22 16.61
C GLU A 88 2.68 6.39 15.50
N TYR A 89 2.46 5.79 14.33
CA TYR A 89 3.41 5.84 13.22
C TYR A 89 3.11 6.93 12.18
N ALA A 90 2.08 7.74 12.41
CA ALA A 90 1.66 8.72 11.41
C ALA A 90 2.75 9.73 11.07
N VAL A 91 3.50 10.20 12.07
CA VAL A 91 4.58 11.15 11.83
C VAL A 91 5.70 10.51 11.00
N ARG A 92 6.08 9.27 11.33
CA ARG A 92 7.09 8.55 10.56
C ARG A 92 6.64 8.31 9.12
N ALA A 93 5.35 8.04 8.92
CA ALA A 93 4.80 7.85 7.58
C ALA A 93 4.95 9.12 6.76
N PHE A 94 4.66 10.26 7.35
CA PHE A 94 4.82 11.54 6.70
C PHE A 94 6.29 11.78 6.32
N GLU A 95 7.20 11.50 7.25
CA GLU A 95 8.63 11.64 7.01
C GLU A 95 9.14 10.69 5.92
N ALA A 96 8.49 9.56 5.75
CA ALA A 96 8.82 8.60 4.70
C ALA A 96 8.18 8.93 3.36
N ASN A 97 7.53 10.10 3.25
CA ASN A 97 6.88 10.59 2.03
C ASN A 97 5.69 9.74 1.59
N ALA A 98 5.01 9.09 2.53
CA ALA A 98 3.76 8.41 2.23
C ALA A 98 2.70 9.45 1.85
N VAL A 99 1.87 9.12 0.89
CA VAL A 99 0.82 10.03 0.43
C VAL A 99 -0.33 10.07 1.41
N ASP A 100 -0.58 8.96 2.10
CA ASP A 100 -1.66 8.88 3.07
C ASP A 100 -1.38 7.81 4.12
N TYR A 101 -2.18 7.82 5.17
CA TYR A 101 -2.04 6.92 6.30
C TYR A 101 -3.44 6.50 6.74
N LEU A 102 -3.77 5.23 6.54
CA LEU A 102 -5.09 4.70 6.87
C LEU A 102 -5.04 3.96 8.20
N LEU A 103 -5.89 4.37 9.13
CA LEU A 103 -5.97 3.72 10.43
C LEU A 103 -7.11 2.69 10.41
N LYS A 104 -6.79 1.45 10.70
CA LYS A 104 -7.78 0.36 10.77
C LYS A 104 -8.67 0.53 11.99
N PRO A 105 -9.97 0.26 11.89
CA PRO A 105 -10.70 -0.08 10.68
C PRO A 105 -11.04 1.15 9.84
N PHE A 106 -11.04 1.01 8.53
CA PHE A 106 -11.41 2.09 7.62
C PHE A 106 -12.43 1.56 6.62
N GLU A 107 -13.16 2.47 6.00
CA GLU A 107 -14.22 2.12 5.06
C GLU A 107 -13.89 2.53 3.64
N ALA A 108 -14.74 2.13 2.70
CA ALA A 108 -14.51 2.33 1.27
C ALA A 108 -14.24 3.80 0.92
N GLU A 109 -14.99 4.73 1.52
CA GLU A 109 -14.83 6.15 1.23
C GLU A 109 -13.43 6.64 1.57
N ARG A 110 -12.86 6.13 2.66
CA ARG A 110 -11.53 6.53 3.07
C ARG A 110 -10.47 6.02 2.09
N VAL A 111 -10.66 4.80 1.58
CA VAL A 111 -9.77 4.23 0.58
C VAL A 111 -9.86 5.03 -0.73
N GLU A 112 -11.06 5.43 -1.13
CA GLU A 112 -11.24 6.23 -2.34
C GLU A 112 -10.50 7.56 -2.24
N VAL A 113 -10.56 8.22 -1.08
CA VAL A 113 -9.83 9.47 -0.86
C VAL A 113 -8.32 9.24 -1.00
N ALA A 114 -7.82 8.16 -0.40
CA ALA A 114 -6.39 7.85 -0.45
C ALA A 114 -5.92 7.58 -1.89
N VAL A 115 -6.71 6.83 -2.65
CA VAL A 115 -6.38 6.55 -4.06
C VAL A 115 -6.40 7.84 -4.88
N SER A 116 -7.36 8.72 -4.61
CA SER A 116 -7.44 10.01 -5.28
C SER A 116 -6.18 10.84 -5.03
N ARG A 117 -5.71 10.86 -3.80
CA ARG A 117 -4.46 11.56 -3.45
C ARG A 117 -3.26 10.95 -4.17
N ALA A 118 -3.25 9.65 -4.31
CA ALA A 118 -2.16 8.96 -4.99
C ALA A 118 -2.09 9.31 -6.47
N ARG A 119 -3.22 9.63 -7.08
CA ARG A 119 -3.28 10.01 -8.49
C ARG A 119 -2.79 11.43 -8.75
N ASP A 120 -2.83 12.26 -7.75
CA ASP A 120 -2.33 13.64 -7.86
C ASP A 120 -0.81 13.65 -7.69
#